data_02c8b2303fa16cd114dc333855f917e7
#
_entry.id   02c8b2303fa16cd114dc333855f917e7
#
_cell.length_a   1.000
_cell.length_b   1.000
_cell.length_c   1.000
_cell.angle_alpha   90.00
_cell.angle_beta   90.00
_cell.angle_gamma   90.00
#
_symmetry.space_group_name_H-M   'P 1'
#
loop_
_entity.id
_entity.type
_entity.pdbx_description
1 polymer ?
#
loop_
_entity_poly.entity_id
_entity_poly.type
_entity_poly.pdbx_seq_one_letter_code
_entity_poly.pdbx_strand_id
1 'polypeptide(L)'
;FYIVKVMSETRYVFVTGGVASSLGKGIIAASLGNLLKARGFRVTNQKLDPYINVDPGTLNPYEHGECYVTEDGHEADLDLGHYERFLDVRTHRANNITTGRIYQNVIEKERRGDYLGKTVQVVPHITDEIKHQIQLLGQTGNYDFVITEIGGTVGDIESLPYIEAVRQLKWQLGRDCCCIHLTYVPYLAAAKELKTKPTQHSVKDLQQEGI
;
A
#
# COMPACT_ATOMS: atom_id res chain seq x y z
N PHE A 1 33.69 6.95 -23.45
CA PHE A 1 33.15 7.13 -22.11
C PHE A 1 31.77 6.46 -22.08
N TYR A 2 31.72 5.22 -21.62
CA TYR A 2 30.44 4.57 -21.28
C TYR A 2 29.97 5.17 -19.95
N ILE A 3 28.96 6.02 -19.99
CA ILE A 3 28.20 6.36 -18.80
C ILE A 3 27.44 5.08 -18.41
N VAL A 4 27.97 4.33 -17.45
CA VAL A 4 27.21 3.30 -16.75
C VAL A 4 26.11 4.07 -16.03
N LYS A 5 24.89 4.06 -16.58
CA LYS A 5 23.69 4.49 -15.89
C LYS A 5 23.56 3.55 -14.69
N VAL A 6 24.04 3.95 -13.53
CA VAL A 6 23.71 3.28 -12.27
C VAL A 6 22.19 3.34 -12.22
N MET A 7 21.55 2.20 -12.46
CA MET A 7 20.09 2.09 -12.30
C MET A 7 19.85 2.42 -10.83
N SER A 8 19.27 3.60 -10.59
CA SER A 8 18.79 3.98 -9.26
C SER A 8 17.79 2.91 -8.84
N GLU A 9 18.08 2.20 -7.77
CA GLU A 9 17.11 1.26 -7.20
C GLU A 9 15.87 2.04 -6.80
N THR A 10 14.70 1.52 -7.14
CA THR A 10 13.42 2.14 -6.80
C THR A 10 13.26 2.19 -5.28
N ARG A 11 12.88 3.34 -4.75
CA ARG A 11 12.59 3.54 -3.33
C ARG A 11 11.12 3.35 -3.05
N TYR A 12 10.82 2.71 -1.93
CA TYR A 12 9.46 2.37 -1.52
C TYR A 12 9.06 3.19 -0.29
N VAL A 13 7.92 3.86 -0.39
CA VAL A 13 7.33 4.60 0.73
C VAL A 13 5.98 3.99 1.06
N PHE A 14 5.83 3.49 2.27
CA PHE A 14 4.59 2.92 2.76
C PHE A 14 3.83 3.95 3.60
N VAL A 15 2.56 4.16 3.29
CA VAL A 15 1.67 5.06 4.04
C VAL A 15 0.66 4.20 4.79
N THR A 16 0.78 4.18 6.10
CA THR A 16 -0.12 3.45 7.03
C THR A 16 -0.95 4.42 7.85
N GLY A 17 -2.00 3.97 8.48
CA GLY A 17 -2.80 4.78 9.39
C GLY A 17 -3.27 3.98 10.59
N GLY A 18 -3.48 4.68 11.69
CA GLY A 18 -4.00 4.12 12.93
C GLY A 18 -5.08 5.00 13.54
N VAL A 19 -5.69 4.53 14.62
CA VAL A 19 -6.77 5.17 15.38
C VAL A 19 -8.13 5.08 14.71
N ALA A 20 -8.26 5.50 13.45
CA ALA A 20 -9.53 5.50 12.72
C ALA A 20 -9.31 5.40 11.20
N SER A 21 -10.34 4.98 10.48
CA SER A 21 -10.39 5.08 9.03
C SER A 21 -10.52 6.55 8.58
N SER A 22 -10.33 6.81 7.30
CA SER A 22 -10.54 8.13 6.68
C SER A 22 -9.66 9.27 7.25
N LEU A 23 -8.49 8.96 7.78
CA LEU A 23 -7.51 9.96 8.23
C LEU A 23 -6.84 10.74 7.09
N GLY A 24 -7.10 10.37 5.84
CA GLY A 24 -6.52 11.02 4.68
C GLY A 24 -5.21 10.40 4.17
N LYS A 25 -5.01 9.10 4.36
CA LYS A 25 -3.84 8.38 3.81
C LYS A 25 -3.67 8.63 2.32
N GLY A 26 -4.76 8.51 1.53
CA GLY A 26 -4.75 8.72 0.09
C GLY A 26 -4.30 10.13 -0.32
N ILE A 27 -4.80 11.16 0.37
CA ILE A 27 -4.39 12.54 0.12
C ILE A 27 -2.90 12.74 0.45
N ILE A 28 -2.42 12.18 1.55
CA ILE A 28 -1.00 12.27 1.93
C ILE A 28 -0.13 11.53 0.90
N ALA A 29 -0.51 10.32 0.50
CA ALA A 29 0.22 9.55 -0.52
C ALA A 29 0.28 10.29 -1.86
N ALA A 30 -0.85 10.81 -2.33
CA ALA A 30 -0.95 11.58 -3.57
C ALA A 30 -0.16 12.89 -3.51
N SER A 31 -0.27 13.63 -2.41
CA SER A 31 0.44 14.91 -2.22
C SER A 31 1.95 14.71 -2.15
N LEU A 32 2.41 13.68 -1.43
CA LEU A 32 3.83 13.33 -1.38
C LEU A 32 4.35 12.96 -2.77
N GLY A 33 3.58 12.17 -3.53
CA GLY A 33 3.92 11.82 -4.90
C GLY A 33 4.06 13.05 -5.79
N ASN A 34 3.13 14.00 -5.70
CA ASN A 34 3.19 15.26 -6.44
C ASN A 34 4.41 16.10 -6.05
N LEU A 35 4.73 16.21 -4.76
CA LEU A 35 5.91 16.93 -4.29
C LEU A 35 7.23 16.30 -4.78
N LEU A 36 7.32 14.97 -4.83
CA LEU A 36 8.48 14.27 -5.37
C LEU A 36 8.57 14.46 -6.90
N LYS A 37 7.44 14.37 -7.62
CA LYS A 37 7.37 14.64 -9.05
C LYS A 37 7.82 16.07 -9.37
N ALA A 38 7.39 17.07 -8.59
CA ALA A 38 7.81 18.45 -8.73
C ALA A 38 9.33 18.64 -8.52
N ARG A 39 10.00 17.72 -7.84
CA ARG A 39 11.46 17.67 -7.70
C ARG A 39 12.17 16.90 -8.82
N GLY A 40 11.44 16.44 -9.83
CA GLY A 40 11.98 15.76 -11.00
C GLY A 40 12.09 14.24 -10.86
N PHE A 41 11.55 13.63 -9.83
CA PHE A 41 11.50 12.18 -9.69
C PHE A 41 10.34 11.57 -10.47
N ARG A 42 10.53 10.35 -10.97
CA ARG A 42 9.48 9.53 -11.55
C ARG A 42 8.77 8.79 -10.42
N VAL A 43 7.50 9.04 -10.23
CA VAL A 43 6.72 8.56 -9.09
C VAL A 43 5.44 7.90 -9.54
N THR A 44 5.06 6.82 -8.88
CA THR A 44 3.72 6.24 -8.97
C THR A 44 3.18 5.89 -7.59
N ASN A 45 1.87 5.86 -7.47
CA ASN A 45 1.18 5.42 -6.26
C ASN A 45 0.58 4.03 -6.44
N GLN A 46 0.47 3.30 -5.35
CA GLN A 46 -0.15 1.97 -5.29
C GLN A 46 -1.07 1.89 -4.07
N LYS A 47 -2.18 1.18 -4.21
CA LYS A 47 -3.16 0.95 -3.15
C LYS A 47 -3.21 -0.53 -2.79
N LEU A 48 -3.14 -0.83 -1.50
CA LEU A 48 -3.41 -2.15 -0.93
C LEU A 48 -4.74 -2.11 -0.19
N ASP A 49 -5.73 -2.88 -0.67
CA ASP A 49 -7.05 -2.95 -0.07
C ASP A 49 -7.23 -4.26 0.71
N PRO A 50 -7.55 -4.20 2.02
CA PRO A 50 -7.58 -5.39 2.88
C PRO A 50 -8.83 -6.25 2.73
N TYR A 51 -9.79 -5.89 1.88
CA TYR A 51 -10.99 -6.69 1.68
C TYR A 51 -10.73 -7.97 0.84
N ILE A 52 -11.58 -8.98 1.02
CA ILE A 52 -11.50 -10.29 0.35
C ILE A 52 -12.05 -10.27 -1.08
N ASN A 53 -12.71 -9.21 -1.51
CA ASN A 53 -13.13 -9.07 -2.91
C ASN A 53 -11.90 -9.07 -3.83
N VAL A 54 -11.98 -9.77 -4.96
CA VAL A 54 -10.89 -9.85 -5.92
C VAL A 54 -10.64 -8.48 -6.58
N ASP A 55 -11.72 -7.75 -6.81
CA ASP A 55 -11.77 -6.37 -7.27
C ASP A 55 -12.99 -5.65 -6.68
N PRO A 56 -13.11 -4.33 -6.78
CA PRO A 56 -14.22 -3.56 -6.23
C PRO A 56 -15.47 -3.53 -7.12
N GLY A 57 -15.49 -4.18 -8.29
CA GLY A 57 -16.59 -4.10 -9.25
C GLY A 57 -17.93 -4.59 -8.73
N THR A 58 -17.94 -5.49 -7.73
CA THR A 58 -19.15 -6.00 -7.08
C THR A 58 -19.47 -5.36 -5.74
N LEU A 59 -18.65 -4.39 -5.29
CA LEU A 59 -18.88 -3.69 -4.03
C LEU A 59 -20.08 -2.74 -4.13
N ASN A 60 -20.77 -2.55 -3.00
CA ASN A 60 -21.86 -1.60 -2.91
C ASN A 60 -21.32 -0.16 -2.98
N PRO A 61 -21.67 0.63 -4.00
CA PRO A 61 -21.14 1.98 -4.17
C PRO A 61 -21.56 2.94 -3.04
N TYR A 62 -22.65 2.67 -2.33
CA TYR A 62 -23.07 3.48 -1.17
C TYR A 62 -22.17 3.28 0.06
N GLU A 63 -21.48 2.13 0.14
CA GLU A 63 -20.57 1.81 1.26
C GLU A 63 -19.11 2.10 0.93
N HIS A 64 -18.69 1.87 -0.32
CA HIS A 64 -17.29 1.90 -0.75
C HIS A 64 -16.96 2.98 -1.78
N GLY A 65 -17.96 3.75 -2.23
CA GLY A 65 -17.80 4.68 -3.34
C GLY A 65 -17.90 3.99 -4.69
N GLU A 66 -17.76 4.77 -5.74
CA GLU A 66 -17.81 4.29 -7.12
C GLU A 66 -16.52 3.54 -7.47
N CYS A 67 -16.65 2.53 -8.34
CA CYS A 67 -15.51 1.83 -8.91
C CYS A 67 -14.82 2.72 -9.95
N TYR A 68 -13.49 2.80 -9.88
CA TYR A 68 -12.66 3.46 -10.88
C TYR A 68 -12.13 2.43 -11.87
N VAL A 69 -12.18 2.73 -13.17
CA VAL A 69 -11.64 1.84 -14.20
C VAL A 69 -10.35 2.43 -14.75
N THR A 70 -9.25 1.69 -14.62
CA THR A 70 -7.93 2.09 -15.12
C THR A 70 -7.85 2.00 -16.66
N GLU A 71 -6.78 2.55 -17.25
CA GLU A 71 -6.58 2.56 -18.70
C GLU A 71 -6.55 1.14 -19.31
N ASP A 72 -6.05 0.16 -18.55
CA ASP A 72 -6.02 -1.26 -18.97
C ASP A 72 -7.32 -2.03 -18.64
N GLY A 73 -8.41 -1.33 -18.30
CA GLY A 73 -9.74 -1.90 -18.06
C GLY A 73 -9.89 -2.60 -16.71
N HIS A 74 -8.95 -2.42 -15.77
CA HIS A 74 -9.06 -3.00 -14.43
C HIS A 74 -10.00 -2.15 -13.55
N GLU A 75 -10.94 -2.81 -12.90
CA GLU A 75 -11.78 -2.21 -11.87
C GLU A 75 -10.97 -2.05 -10.57
N ALA A 76 -10.93 -0.84 -10.05
CA ALA A 76 -10.08 -0.44 -8.93
C ALA A 76 -10.82 0.46 -7.95
N ASP A 77 -10.25 0.66 -6.79
CA ASP A 77 -10.73 1.64 -5.81
C ASP A 77 -10.63 3.08 -6.36
N LEU A 78 -11.58 3.93 -5.95
CA LEU A 78 -11.68 5.34 -6.39
C LEU A 78 -10.41 6.14 -6.09
N ASP A 79 -9.63 5.76 -5.11
CA ASP A 79 -8.35 6.41 -4.76
C ASP A 79 -7.36 6.43 -5.94
N LEU A 80 -7.41 5.45 -6.86
CA LEU A 80 -6.57 5.48 -8.05
C LEU A 80 -6.87 6.68 -8.95
N GLY A 81 -8.12 7.07 -9.07
CA GLY A 81 -8.52 8.28 -9.79
C GLY A 81 -7.97 9.56 -9.12
N HIS A 82 -7.90 9.57 -7.79
CA HIS A 82 -7.24 10.67 -7.07
C HIS A 82 -5.73 10.68 -7.32
N TYR A 83 -5.06 9.52 -7.33
CA TYR A 83 -3.63 9.45 -7.64
C TYR A 83 -3.33 9.97 -9.05
N GLU A 84 -4.09 9.54 -10.06
CA GLU A 84 -3.94 10.03 -11.42
C GLU A 84 -4.08 11.54 -11.51
N ARG A 85 -5.11 12.10 -10.86
CA ARG A 85 -5.36 13.55 -10.86
C ARG A 85 -4.26 14.35 -10.17
N PHE A 86 -3.71 13.87 -9.04
CA PHE A 86 -2.66 14.57 -8.30
C PHE A 86 -1.30 14.47 -8.98
N LEU A 87 -0.99 13.31 -9.55
CA LEU A 87 0.33 13.04 -10.12
C LEU A 87 0.38 13.29 -11.63
N ASP A 88 -0.77 13.46 -12.29
CA ASP A 88 -0.84 13.50 -13.75
C ASP A 88 -0.07 12.30 -14.38
N VAL A 89 -0.43 11.10 -13.94
CA VAL A 89 0.10 9.81 -14.39
C VAL A 89 -1.04 8.84 -14.65
N ARG A 90 -0.82 7.85 -15.48
CA ARG A 90 -1.76 6.75 -15.68
C ARG A 90 -1.50 5.65 -14.68
N THR A 91 -2.58 5.06 -14.17
CA THR A 91 -2.53 3.87 -13.33
C THR A 91 -3.03 2.65 -14.10
N HIS A 92 -2.57 1.50 -13.67
CA HIS A 92 -2.85 0.21 -14.25
C HIS A 92 -3.18 -0.80 -13.14
N ARG A 93 -3.55 -2.00 -13.52
CA ARG A 93 -3.86 -3.10 -12.60
C ARG A 93 -2.82 -3.31 -11.49
N ALA A 94 -1.54 -3.06 -11.76
CA ALA A 94 -0.47 -3.20 -10.78
C ALA A 94 -0.50 -2.13 -9.68
N ASN A 95 -1.24 -1.04 -9.89
CA ASN A 95 -1.39 0.03 -8.90
C ASN A 95 -2.46 -0.26 -7.84
N ASN A 96 -3.30 -1.29 -8.04
CA ASN A 96 -4.30 -1.72 -7.05
C ASN A 96 -4.12 -3.19 -6.71
N ILE A 97 -4.01 -3.51 -5.44
CA ILE A 97 -3.83 -4.87 -4.92
C ILE A 97 -4.89 -5.11 -3.85
N THR A 98 -5.71 -6.14 -4.02
CA THR A 98 -6.70 -6.56 -3.01
C THR A 98 -6.23 -7.84 -2.31
N THR A 99 -6.64 -8.03 -1.08
CA THR A 99 -6.41 -9.28 -0.34
C THR A 99 -6.99 -10.46 -1.11
N GLY A 100 -8.21 -10.32 -1.67
CA GLY A 100 -8.84 -11.38 -2.46
C GLY A 100 -7.98 -11.84 -3.63
N ARG A 101 -7.42 -10.90 -4.40
CA ARG A 101 -6.54 -11.23 -5.51
C ARG A 101 -5.23 -11.90 -5.07
N ILE A 102 -4.64 -11.47 -3.95
CA ILE A 102 -3.45 -12.12 -3.38
C ILE A 102 -3.74 -13.57 -3.03
N TYR A 103 -4.83 -13.81 -2.29
CA TYR A 103 -5.22 -15.19 -1.91
C TYR A 103 -5.57 -16.05 -3.12
N GLN A 104 -6.30 -15.50 -4.10
CA GLN A 104 -6.61 -16.19 -5.34
C GLN A 104 -5.32 -16.63 -6.06
N ASN A 105 -4.35 -15.75 -6.24
CA ASN A 105 -3.09 -16.05 -6.88
C ASN A 105 -2.35 -17.21 -6.17
N VAL A 106 -2.29 -17.18 -4.83
CA VAL A 106 -1.62 -18.20 -4.05
C VAL A 106 -2.36 -19.55 -4.13
N ILE A 107 -3.70 -19.54 -4.06
CA ILE A 107 -4.52 -20.75 -4.19
C ILE A 107 -4.37 -21.35 -5.59
N GLU A 108 -4.39 -20.53 -6.65
CA GLU A 108 -4.17 -21.00 -8.01
C GLU A 108 -2.78 -21.61 -8.21
N LYS A 109 -1.73 -21.03 -7.63
CA LYS A 109 -0.36 -21.59 -7.61
C LYS A 109 -0.35 -22.93 -6.87
N GLU A 110 -1.03 -23.04 -5.73
CA GLU A 110 -1.15 -24.30 -4.99
C GLU A 110 -1.83 -25.37 -5.84
N ARG A 111 -2.97 -25.05 -6.47
CA ARG A 111 -3.72 -25.99 -7.33
C ARG A 111 -2.93 -26.47 -8.55
N ARG A 112 -2.03 -25.63 -9.09
CA ARG A 112 -1.11 -26.04 -10.18
C ARG A 112 0.08 -26.87 -9.70
N GLY A 113 0.31 -26.95 -8.40
CA GLY A 113 1.47 -27.68 -7.83
C GLY A 113 2.76 -26.86 -7.76
N ASP A 114 2.71 -25.54 -7.91
CA ASP A 114 3.88 -24.66 -7.91
C ASP A 114 4.68 -24.74 -6.60
N TYR A 115 4.05 -25.16 -5.51
CA TYR A 115 4.68 -25.31 -4.19
C TYR A 115 5.22 -26.72 -3.91
N LEU A 116 5.18 -27.63 -4.88
CA LEU A 116 5.77 -28.97 -4.81
C LEU A 116 5.37 -29.78 -3.57
N GLY A 117 4.10 -29.70 -3.17
CA GLY A 117 3.54 -30.42 -2.02
C GLY A 117 3.85 -29.82 -0.64
N LYS A 118 4.47 -28.65 -0.59
CA LYS A 118 4.68 -27.93 0.68
C LYS A 118 3.37 -27.45 1.26
N THR A 119 3.28 -27.37 2.60
CA THR A 119 2.17 -26.71 3.27
C THR A 119 2.20 -25.21 2.96
N VAL A 120 1.11 -24.70 2.38
CA VAL A 120 0.96 -23.28 2.05
C VAL A 120 0.34 -22.54 3.24
N GLN A 121 1.00 -21.44 3.68
CA GLN A 121 0.64 -20.69 4.89
C GLN A 121 0.64 -19.19 4.60
N VAL A 122 0.05 -18.40 5.50
CA VAL A 122 0.07 -16.93 5.37
C VAL A 122 1.51 -16.42 5.32
N VAL A 123 2.36 -16.87 6.23
CA VAL A 123 3.79 -16.63 6.19
C VAL A 123 4.47 -17.97 5.86
N PRO A 124 5.26 -18.07 4.77
CA PRO A 124 5.70 -16.97 3.90
C PRO A 124 4.84 -16.74 2.63
N HIS A 125 3.93 -17.62 2.24
CA HIS A 125 3.40 -17.66 0.87
C HIS A 125 2.52 -16.46 0.51
N ILE A 126 1.61 -16.04 1.40
CA ILE A 126 0.78 -14.84 1.20
C ILE A 126 1.66 -13.57 1.30
N THR A 127 2.55 -13.51 2.29
CA THR A 127 3.44 -12.36 2.45
C THR A 127 4.43 -12.22 1.30
N ASP A 128 4.92 -13.32 0.73
CA ASP A 128 5.80 -13.29 -0.45
C ASP A 128 5.05 -12.82 -1.70
N GLU A 129 3.79 -13.26 -1.88
CA GLU A 129 2.95 -12.77 -2.98
C GLU A 129 2.67 -11.26 -2.83
N ILE A 130 2.36 -10.78 -1.62
CA ILE A 130 2.18 -9.34 -1.36
C ILE A 130 3.45 -8.56 -1.71
N LYS A 131 4.62 -9.01 -1.23
CA LYS A 131 5.91 -8.35 -1.54
C LYS A 131 6.19 -8.32 -3.04
N HIS A 132 5.92 -9.44 -3.72
CA HIS A 132 6.07 -9.53 -5.18
C HIS A 132 5.19 -8.49 -5.88
N GLN A 133 3.91 -8.40 -5.54
CA GLN A 133 2.98 -7.45 -6.15
C GLN A 133 3.37 -5.99 -5.86
N ILE A 134 3.85 -5.68 -4.65
CA ILE A 134 4.36 -4.35 -4.30
C ILE A 134 5.55 -3.98 -5.18
N GLN A 135 6.46 -4.90 -5.41
CA GLN A 135 7.71 -4.63 -6.13
C GLN A 135 7.56 -4.63 -7.66
N LEU A 136 6.46 -5.14 -8.21
CA LEU A 136 6.25 -5.21 -9.66
C LEU A 136 6.45 -3.86 -10.34
N LEU A 137 5.90 -2.78 -9.79
CA LEU A 137 6.03 -1.44 -10.36
C LEU A 137 7.47 -0.95 -10.35
N GLY A 138 8.20 -1.18 -9.26
CA GLY A 138 9.60 -0.80 -9.15
C GLY A 138 10.52 -1.58 -10.09
N GLN A 139 10.23 -2.86 -10.32
CA GLN A 139 11.00 -3.72 -11.22
C GLN A 139 10.92 -3.30 -12.69
N THR A 140 9.93 -2.50 -13.07
CA THR A 140 9.86 -1.94 -14.43
C THR A 140 11.02 -0.98 -14.74
N GLY A 141 11.70 -0.44 -13.72
CA GLY A 141 12.73 0.60 -13.87
C GLY A 141 12.20 1.98 -14.29
N ASN A 142 10.87 2.12 -14.34
CA ASN A 142 10.21 3.36 -14.79
C ASN A 142 10.05 4.39 -13.66
N TYR A 143 10.18 3.97 -12.39
CA TYR A 143 9.92 4.81 -11.24
C TYR A 143 11.12 4.88 -10.30
N ASP A 144 11.39 6.08 -9.79
CA ASP A 144 12.38 6.33 -8.74
C ASP A 144 11.75 6.12 -7.35
N PHE A 145 10.42 6.34 -7.25
CA PHE A 145 9.63 6.11 -6.05
C PHE A 145 8.31 5.38 -6.37
N VAL A 146 7.99 4.40 -5.54
CA VAL A 146 6.66 3.77 -5.45
C VAL A 146 6.11 4.09 -4.06
N ILE A 147 4.99 4.81 -4.01
CA ILE A 147 4.31 5.16 -2.76
C ILE A 147 3.11 4.23 -2.62
N THR A 148 3.14 3.37 -1.63
CA THR A 148 2.12 2.35 -1.39
C THR A 148 1.27 2.76 -0.18
N GLU A 149 0.00 3.04 -0.42
CA GLU A 149 -0.99 3.25 0.63
C GLU A 149 -1.52 1.90 1.11
N ILE A 150 -1.45 1.67 2.42
CA ILE A 150 -2.02 0.48 3.05
C ILE A 150 -3.41 0.81 3.57
N GLY A 151 -4.43 0.16 3.00
CA GLY A 151 -5.81 0.25 3.43
C GLY A 151 -6.00 -0.34 4.83
N GLY A 152 -7.13 0.02 5.45
CA GLY A 152 -7.42 -0.38 6.83
C GLY A 152 -6.65 0.41 7.89
N THR A 153 -6.72 -0.07 9.11
CA THR A 153 -6.10 0.52 10.30
C THR A 153 -5.07 -0.44 10.86
N VAL A 154 -3.92 0.06 11.28
CA VAL A 154 -2.92 -0.77 11.96
C VAL A 154 -3.52 -1.34 13.25
N GLY A 155 -3.38 -2.65 13.44
CA GLY A 155 -4.02 -3.41 14.53
C GLY A 155 -5.26 -4.18 14.10
N ASP A 156 -5.88 -3.85 12.95
CA ASP A 156 -6.99 -4.63 12.41
C ASP A 156 -6.47 -5.93 11.77
N ILE A 157 -7.20 -7.02 12.00
CA ILE A 157 -6.80 -8.36 11.53
C ILE A 157 -6.63 -8.44 10.01
N GLU A 158 -7.42 -7.68 9.27
CA GLU A 158 -7.39 -7.63 7.81
C GLU A 158 -6.11 -7.04 7.26
N SER A 159 -5.48 -6.12 8.00
CA SER A 159 -4.25 -5.44 7.57
C SER A 159 -2.97 -6.19 7.96
N LEU A 160 -3.03 -7.14 8.89
CA LEU A 160 -1.85 -7.84 9.42
C LEU A 160 -0.95 -8.47 8.35
N PRO A 161 -1.45 -9.19 7.32
CA PRO A 161 -0.58 -9.75 6.29
C PRO A 161 0.18 -8.67 5.50
N TYR A 162 -0.43 -7.51 5.27
CA TYR A 162 0.21 -6.38 4.61
C TYR A 162 1.29 -5.75 5.49
N ILE A 163 1.01 -5.54 6.76
CA ILE A 163 1.97 -4.98 7.73
C ILE A 163 3.17 -5.92 7.86
N GLU A 164 2.95 -7.25 7.97
CA GLU A 164 4.03 -8.23 8.00
C GLU A 164 4.86 -8.21 6.71
N ALA A 165 4.24 -8.11 5.54
CA ALA A 165 4.97 -7.99 4.27
C ALA A 165 5.82 -6.70 4.22
N VAL A 166 5.29 -5.57 4.71
CA VAL A 166 6.02 -4.30 4.80
C VAL A 166 7.18 -4.39 5.78
N ARG A 167 6.99 -5.04 6.94
CA ARG A 167 8.06 -5.30 7.90
C ARG A 167 9.22 -6.06 7.25
N GLN A 168 8.90 -7.11 6.49
CA GLN A 168 9.90 -7.89 5.75
C GLN A 168 10.59 -7.05 4.67
N LEU A 169 9.84 -6.26 3.88
CA LEU A 169 10.40 -5.38 2.86
C LEU A 169 11.30 -4.31 3.47
N LYS A 170 10.92 -3.71 4.59
CA LYS A 170 11.75 -2.73 5.31
C LYS A 170 13.09 -3.32 5.71
N TRP A 171 13.10 -4.57 6.16
CA TRP A 171 14.34 -5.30 6.46
C TRP A 171 15.16 -5.59 5.20
N GLN A 172 14.52 -6.04 4.12
CA GLN A 172 15.19 -6.43 2.88
C GLN A 172 15.76 -5.23 2.11
N LEU A 173 15.04 -4.12 2.07
CA LEU A 173 15.37 -2.92 1.28
C LEU A 173 16.19 -1.90 2.08
N GLY A 174 16.19 -1.98 3.40
CA GLY A 174 16.98 -1.11 4.25
C GLY A 174 16.69 0.38 4.01
N ARG A 175 17.67 1.11 3.48
CA ARG A 175 17.58 2.56 3.24
C ARG A 175 16.63 2.96 2.11
N ASP A 176 16.27 2.03 1.24
CA ASP A 176 15.36 2.27 0.12
C ASP A 176 13.89 2.04 0.50
N CYS A 177 13.61 1.86 1.78
CA CYS A 177 12.28 1.71 2.35
C CYS A 177 12.02 2.70 3.48
N CYS A 178 10.89 3.43 3.39
CA CYS A 178 10.41 4.35 4.41
C CYS A 178 8.94 4.07 4.75
N CYS A 179 8.57 4.18 6.02
CA CYS A 179 7.18 4.07 6.47
C CYS A 179 6.71 5.41 7.06
N ILE A 180 5.58 5.90 6.59
CA ILE A 180 4.89 7.09 7.09
C ILE A 180 3.61 6.61 7.77
N HIS A 181 3.47 6.88 9.06
CA HIS A 181 2.31 6.48 9.85
C HIS A 181 1.46 7.69 10.23
N LEU A 182 0.22 7.71 9.73
CA LEU A 182 -0.76 8.75 10.07
C LEU A 182 -1.48 8.39 11.35
N THR A 183 -1.61 9.37 12.23
CA THR A 183 -2.34 9.25 13.48
C THR A 183 -3.27 10.45 13.69
N TYR A 184 -4.12 10.36 14.69
CA TYR A 184 -5.09 11.39 15.01
C TYR A 184 -4.80 12.01 16.39
N VAL A 185 -4.68 13.34 16.42
CA VAL A 185 -4.54 14.13 17.64
C VAL A 185 -5.80 14.97 17.83
N PRO A 186 -6.84 14.47 18.53
CA PRO A 186 -8.08 15.20 18.72
C PRO A 186 -7.90 16.41 19.64
N TYR A 187 -8.59 17.52 19.28
CA TYR A 187 -8.80 18.64 20.18
C TYR A 187 -10.14 18.46 20.91
N LEU A 188 -10.08 18.39 22.24
CA LEU A 188 -11.28 18.29 23.08
C LEU A 188 -11.72 19.70 23.51
N ALA A 189 -12.79 20.19 22.91
CA ALA A 189 -13.29 21.55 23.16
C ALA A 189 -13.67 21.80 24.63
N ALA A 190 -14.23 20.80 25.31
CA ALA A 190 -14.61 20.89 26.72
C ALA A 190 -13.39 21.04 27.65
N ALA A 191 -12.28 20.38 27.34
CA ALA A 191 -11.04 20.44 28.11
C ALA A 191 -10.06 21.50 27.57
N LYS A 192 -10.36 22.09 26.40
CA LYS A 192 -9.51 23.07 25.69
C LYS A 192 -8.06 22.59 25.48
N GLU A 193 -7.90 21.32 25.17
CA GLU A 193 -6.57 20.72 24.99
C GLU A 193 -6.53 19.66 23.88
N LEU A 194 -5.33 19.43 23.33
CA LEU A 194 -5.03 18.33 22.42
C LEU A 194 -4.77 17.05 23.20
N LYS A 195 -5.29 15.92 22.73
CA LYS A 195 -5.07 14.61 23.32
C LYS A 195 -4.15 13.77 22.45
N THR A 196 -3.00 13.40 22.98
CA THR A 196 -1.98 12.60 22.26
C THR A 196 -2.06 11.10 22.51
N LYS A 197 -2.91 10.66 23.46
CA LYS A 197 -3.08 9.24 23.79
C LYS A 197 -3.40 8.35 22.55
N PRO A 198 -4.33 8.73 21.66
CA PRO A 198 -4.62 7.94 20.47
C PRO A 198 -3.38 7.73 19.59
N THR A 199 -2.59 8.78 19.37
CA THR A 199 -1.33 8.71 18.63
C THR A 199 -0.33 7.78 19.32
N GLN A 200 -0.16 7.89 20.63
CA GLN A 200 0.77 7.03 21.40
C GLN A 200 0.41 5.56 21.29
N HIS A 201 -0.89 5.20 21.37
CA HIS A 201 -1.36 3.83 21.19
C HIS A 201 -1.08 3.34 19.77
N SER A 202 -1.48 4.10 18.76
CA SER A 202 -1.31 3.72 17.36
C SER A 202 0.16 3.53 16.97
N VAL A 203 1.06 4.40 17.44
CA VAL A 203 2.51 4.23 17.23
C VAL A 203 3.02 2.99 17.94
N LYS A 204 2.56 2.72 19.17
CA LYS A 204 2.93 1.51 19.91
C LYS A 204 2.48 0.24 19.18
N ASP A 205 1.26 0.24 18.63
CA ASP A 205 0.73 -0.90 17.87
C ASP A 205 1.60 -1.18 16.65
N LEU A 206 1.96 -0.15 15.87
CA LEU A 206 2.86 -0.29 14.72
C LEU A 206 4.25 -0.80 15.13
N GLN A 207 4.80 -0.31 16.25
CA GLN A 207 6.09 -0.77 16.78
C GLN A 207 6.04 -2.24 17.24
N GLN A 208 4.92 -2.70 17.79
CA GLN A 208 4.72 -4.11 18.16
C GLN A 208 4.73 -5.03 16.94
N GLU A 209 4.27 -4.55 15.79
CA GLU A 209 4.36 -5.25 14.50
C GLU A 209 5.79 -5.21 13.89
N GLY A 210 6.73 -4.52 14.52
CA GLY A 210 8.15 -4.47 14.11
C GLY A 210 8.50 -3.41 13.05
N ILE A 211 7.67 -2.37 12.92
CA ILE A 211 7.90 -1.24 11.98
C ILE A 211 8.32 0.04 12.71
#